data_2ca789674b63e7c0f132202e9fc812bc
#
_entry.id   2ca789674b63e7c0f132202e9fc812bc
#
_cell.length_a   1.000
_cell.length_b   1.000
_cell.length_c   1.000
_cell.angle_alpha   90.00
_cell.angle_beta   90.00
_cell.angle_gamma   90.00
#
_symmetry.space_group_name_H-M   'P 1'
#
loop_
_entity.id
_entity.type
_entity.pdbx_description
1 polymer ?
#
loop_
_entity_poly.entity_id
_entity_poly.type
_entity_poly.pdbx_seq_one_letter_code
_entity_poly.pdbx_strand_id
1 'polypeptide(L)'
;PLRANLVLVNAGASYMTGLVGNVSIPVYSGSNVGWAGEVDAATNGAGTFTEVALEPKRLTAYIDVSKQFLIQDSNSAEEMLKRDIVAAISNKLEATILGTEAGSTTKPAGLLNGVSAESDAITYEDIVNMEAALEGANVSGEIKYIVSPTAKATLKTTKIDAGSGKFAMEGNEVNGYPVLCTSAVAGKGVIMGNFNDLVIGQWGGIDLTVD
;
A
#
# COMPACT_ATOMS: atom_id res chain seq x y z
N PRO A 1 -16.52 -8.12 6.19
CA PRO A 1 -16.26 -7.07 5.21
C PRO A 1 -14.79 -7.05 4.84
N LEU A 2 -14.49 -7.13 3.53
CA LEU A 2 -13.14 -7.20 2.96
C LEU A 2 -12.20 -6.10 3.51
N ARG A 3 -12.71 -4.87 3.58
CA ARG A 3 -11.93 -3.69 4.01
C ARG A 3 -11.37 -3.77 5.42
N ALA A 4 -12.08 -4.41 6.33
CA ALA A 4 -11.63 -4.47 7.73
C ALA A 4 -10.35 -5.28 7.93
N ASN A 5 -9.99 -6.11 6.95
CA ASN A 5 -8.81 -6.96 7.01
C ASN A 5 -7.58 -6.38 6.29
N LEU A 6 -7.73 -5.21 5.62
CA LEU A 6 -6.64 -4.61 4.86
C LEU A 6 -5.85 -3.62 5.71
N VAL A 7 -4.54 -3.83 5.81
CA VAL A 7 -3.61 -2.90 6.49
C VAL A 7 -3.57 -1.54 5.78
N LEU A 8 -3.77 -1.53 4.47
CA LEU A 8 -3.83 -0.29 3.67
C LEU A 8 -4.94 0.67 4.12
N VAL A 9 -6.08 0.16 4.64
CA VAL A 9 -7.14 1.00 5.23
C VAL A 9 -6.61 1.71 6.48
N ASN A 10 -5.89 0.99 7.33
CA ASN A 10 -5.28 1.56 8.55
C ASN A 10 -4.12 2.50 8.22
N ALA A 11 -3.48 2.31 7.07
CA ALA A 11 -2.47 3.22 6.56
C ALA A 11 -3.06 4.54 6.06
N GLY A 12 -4.35 4.56 5.70
CA GLY A 12 -5.04 5.76 5.24
C GLY A 12 -5.40 5.74 3.74
N ALA A 13 -5.21 4.61 3.04
CA ALA A 13 -5.51 4.52 1.61
C ALA A 13 -6.98 4.86 1.29
N SER A 14 -7.18 5.66 0.25
CA SER A 14 -8.49 6.10 -0.21
C SER A 14 -9.16 5.04 -1.08
N TYR A 15 -10.39 4.66 -0.72
CA TYR A 15 -11.19 3.68 -1.47
C TYR A 15 -12.30 4.37 -2.24
N MET A 16 -12.25 4.28 -3.57
CA MET A 16 -13.32 4.72 -4.46
C MET A 16 -14.21 3.52 -4.81
N THR A 17 -15.47 3.54 -4.41
CA THR A 17 -16.42 2.44 -4.65
C THR A 17 -17.54 2.84 -5.59
N GLY A 18 -18.18 1.84 -6.22
CA GLY A 18 -19.29 2.08 -7.13
C GLY A 18 -18.85 2.64 -8.48
N LEU A 19 -17.60 2.39 -8.87
CA LEU A 19 -17.08 2.83 -10.15
C LEU A 19 -17.72 2.06 -11.32
N VAL A 20 -17.92 2.77 -12.44
CA VAL A 20 -18.46 2.21 -13.68
C VAL A 20 -17.52 2.58 -14.83
N GLY A 21 -17.09 1.58 -15.60
CA GLY A 21 -16.14 1.79 -16.69
C GLY A 21 -14.75 2.19 -16.21
N ASN A 22 -13.93 2.71 -17.12
CA ASN A 22 -12.61 3.23 -16.79
C ASN A 22 -12.73 4.62 -16.17
N VAL A 23 -11.95 4.89 -15.14
CA VAL A 23 -11.93 6.18 -14.44
C VAL A 23 -10.56 6.81 -14.63
N SER A 24 -10.52 8.08 -15.01
CA SER A 24 -9.30 8.86 -15.13
C SER A 24 -9.23 9.88 -13.99
N ILE A 25 -8.13 9.92 -13.28
CA ILE A 25 -7.88 10.87 -12.21
C ILE A 25 -6.84 11.87 -12.71
N PRO A 26 -7.22 13.17 -12.83
CA PRO A 26 -6.26 14.18 -13.23
C PRO A 26 -5.26 14.47 -12.10
N VAL A 27 -3.98 14.51 -12.43
CA VAL A 27 -2.89 14.89 -11.54
C VAL A 27 -2.23 16.14 -12.10
N TYR A 28 -2.05 17.13 -11.24
CA TYR A 28 -1.40 18.40 -11.60
C TYR A 28 0.01 18.44 -11.00
N SER A 29 1.02 18.76 -11.84
CA SER A 29 2.42 18.78 -11.41
C SER A 29 2.80 19.97 -10.52
N GLY A 30 1.85 20.86 -10.24
CA GLY A 30 2.10 22.09 -9.50
C GLY A 30 2.53 23.24 -10.41
N SER A 31 2.43 24.47 -9.89
CA SER A 31 2.88 25.69 -10.55
C SER A 31 4.31 26.02 -10.14
N ASN A 32 5.11 26.47 -11.09
CA ASN A 32 6.45 26.97 -10.82
C ASN A 32 6.41 28.50 -10.73
N VAL A 33 7.10 29.09 -9.78
CA VAL A 33 7.18 30.52 -9.60
C VAL A 33 8.64 30.97 -9.53
N GLY A 34 8.95 32.10 -10.14
CA GLY A 34 10.29 32.68 -10.16
C GLY A 34 10.28 34.14 -9.78
N TRP A 35 11.40 34.62 -9.30
CA TRP A 35 11.64 36.04 -9.11
C TRP A 35 12.02 36.70 -10.46
N ALA A 36 11.39 37.81 -10.78
CA ALA A 36 11.71 38.60 -11.99
C ALA A 36 12.09 40.01 -11.56
N GLY A 37 12.96 40.67 -12.35
CA GLY A 37 13.28 42.06 -12.18
C GLY A 37 12.09 42.96 -12.57
N GLU A 38 12.16 44.24 -12.23
CA GLU A 38 11.06 45.20 -12.42
C GLU A 38 10.61 45.34 -13.88
N VAL A 39 11.51 45.09 -14.83
CA VAL A 39 11.26 45.19 -16.28
C VAL A 39 11.24 43.83 -17.00
N ASP A 40 11.44 42.75 -16.27
CA ASP A 40 11.53 41.44 -16.85
C ASP A 40 10.12 40.81 -16.99
N ALA A 41 9.91 40.04 -18.06
CA ALA A 41 8.69 39.28 -18.22
C ALA A 41 8.59 38.16 -17.16
N ALA A 42 7.42 38.00 -16.58
CA ALA A 42 7.17 36.87 -15.66
C ALA A 42 7.37 35.53 -16.35
N THR A 43 8.01 34.61 -15.67
CA THR A 43 8.18 33.23 -16.13
C THR A 43 6.83 32.52 -16.19
N ASN A 44 6.57 31.79 -17.27
CA ASN A 44 5.37 30.95 -17.35
C ASN A 44 5.47 29.85 -16.30
N GLY A 45 4.66 29.96 -15.25
CA GLY A 45 4.61 29.04 -14.12
C GLY A 45 3.55 27.93 -14.26
N ALA A 46 2.96 27.73 -15.43
CA ALA A 46 1.94 26.70 -15.61
C ALA A 46 2.52 25.29 -15.47
N GLY A 47 1.98 24.52 -14.55
CA GLY A 47 2.25 23.08 -14.45
C GLY A 47 1.55 22.29 -15.55
N THR A 48 1.84 21.01 -15.64
CA THR A 48 1.23 20.08 -16.58
C THR A 48 0.16 19.23 -15.89
N PHE A 49 -0.93 18.97 -16.60
CA PHE A 49 -1.91 17.97 -16.19
C PHE A 49 -1.54 16.63 -16.80
N THR A 50 -1.50 15.61 -15.98
CA THR A 50 -1.39 14.21 -16.40
C THR A 50 -2.60 13.45 -15.88
N GLU A 51 -2.90 12.32 -16.48
CA GLU A 51 -4.02 11.47 -16.08
C GLU A 51 -3.52 10.11 -15.62
N VAL A 52 -4.02 9.65 -14.48
CA VAL A 52 -3.83 8.28 -14.01
C VAL A 52 -5.12 7.53 -14.27
N ALA A 53 -5.05 6.54 -15.15
CA ALA A 53 -6.20 5.70 -15.48
C ALA A 53 -6.34 4.56 -14.47
N LEU A 54 -7.54 4.40 -13.93
CA LEU A 54 -7.96 3.26 -13.14
C LEU A 54 -8.83 2.35 -14.01
N GLU A 55 -8.40 1.11 -14.20
CA GLU A 55 -9.09 0.10 -14.99
C GLU A 55 -9.51 -1.08 -14.11
N PRO A 56 -10.73 -1.63 -14.32
CA PRO A 56 -11.19 -2.79 -13.57
C PRO A 56 -10.33 -4.02 -13.86
N LYS A 57 -9.88 -4.69 -12.81
CA LYS A 57 -9.20 -5.99 -12.88
C LYS A 57 -10.01 -7.00 -12.06
N ARG A 58 -10.11 -8.24 -12.54
CA ARG A 58 -10.93 -9.27 -11.93
C ARG A 58 -10.08 -10.21 -11.06
N LEU A 59 -10.40 -10.29 -9.78
CA LEU A 59 -9.85 -11.27 -8.87
C LEU A 59 -10.91 -12.35 -8.62
N THR A 60 -10.58 -13.63 -8.79
CA THR A 60 -11.49 -14.76 -8.62
C THR A 60 -10.89 -15.81 -7.69
N ALA A 61 -11.73 -16.45 -6.91
CA ALA A 61 -11.41 -17.62 -6.11
C ALA A 61 -12.46 -18.73 -6.37
N TYR A 62 -12.01 -19.97 -6.35
CA TYR A 62 -12.87 -21.14 -6.50
C TYR A 62 -12.49 -22.17 -5.44
N ILE A 63 -13.48 -22.73 -4.75
CA ILE A 63 -13.31 -23.81 -3.78
C ILE A 63 -14.28 -24.92 -4.13
N ASP A 64 -13.76 -26.13 -4.31
CA ASP A 64 -14.56 -27.33 -4.51
C ASP A 64 -14.78 -28.04 -3.18
N VAL A 65 -16.05 -28.28 -2.84
CA VAL A 65 -16.44 -28.88 -1.57
C VAL A 65 -17.43 -30.02 -1.85
N SER A 66 -17.21 -31.18 -1.22
CA SER A 66 -18.11 -32.30 -1.40
C SER A 66 -19.51 -32.05 -0.76
N LYS A 67 -20.58 -32.47 -1.46
CA LYS A 67 -21.94 -32.37 -0.93
C LYS A 67 -22.12 -33.10 0.40
N GLN A 68 -21.38 -34.19 0.61
CA GLN A 68 -21.40 -34.93 1.86
C GLN A 68 -20.87 -34.10 3.06
N PHE A 69 -19.81 -33.29 2.84
CA PHE A 69 -19.28 -32.40 3.85
C PHE A 69 -20.29 -31.32 4.24
N LEU A 70 -20.95 -30.71 3.25
CA LEU A 70 -21.99 -29.69 3.49
C LEU A 70 -23.21 -30.22 4.23
N ILE A 71 -23.60 -31.50 4.00
CA ILE A 71 -24.75 -32.12 4.68
C ILE A 71 -24.43 -32.49 6.14
N GLN A 72 -23.18 -32.87 6.42
CA GLN A 72 -22.76 -33.28 7.77
C GLN A 72 -22.53 -32.09 8.73
N ASP A 73 -22.19 -30.92 8.21
CA ASP A 73 -21.84 -29.76 9.02
C ASP A 73 -22.43 -28.44 8.46
N SER A 74 -23.74 -28.46 8.26
CA SER A 74 -24.48 -27.63 7.32
C SER A 74 -24.41 -26.10 7.48
N ASN A 75 -24.26 -25.55 8.68
CA ASN A 75 -24.30 -24.07 8.86
C ASN A 75 -22.94 -23.47 9.21
N SER A 76 -22.09 -24.20 9.91
CA SER A 76 -20.79 -23.72 10.36
C SER A 76 -19.75 -23.75 9.25
N ALA A 77 -19.77 -24.80 8.41
CA ALA A 77 -18.82 -25.00 7.33
C ALA A 77 -18.94 -23.93 6.22
N GLU A 78 -20.17 -23.60 5.82
CA GLU A 78 -20.39 -22.58 4.78
C GLU A 78 -19.92 -21.19 5.22
N GLU A 79 -20.22 -20.80 6.46
CA GLU A 79 -19.74 -19.51 6.99
C GLU A 79 -18.22 -19.49 7.14
N MET A 80 -17.61 -20.59 7.54
CA MET A 80 -16.16 -20.72 7.65
C MET A 80 -15.52 -20.56 6.26
N LEU A 81 -16.02 -21.24 5.24
CA LEU A 81 -15.53 -21.13 3.87
C LEU A 81 -15.69 -19.70 3.30
N LYS A 82 -16.83 -19.06 3.56
CA LYS A 82 -17.04 -17.66 3.15
C LYS A 82 -16.03 -16.72 3.80
N ARG A 83 -15.72 -16.91 5.08
CA ARG A 83 -14.69 -16.11 5.78
C ARG A 83 -13.30 -16.37 5.24
N ASP A 84 -12.98 -17.63 4.94
CA ASP A 84 -11.69 -18.02 4.39
C ASP A 84 -11.47 -17.42 2.99
N ILE A 85 -12.48 -17.50 2.10
CA ILE A 85 -12.44 -16.87 0.78
C ILE A 85 -12.19 -15.36 0.90
N VAL A 86 -12.93 -14.68 1.78
CA VAL A 86 -12.76 -13.23 1.99
C VAL A 86 -11.37 -12.90 2.51
N ALA A 87 -10.82 -13.70 3.42
CA ALA A 87 -9.47 -13.52 3.93
C ALA A 87 -8.42 -13.78 2.84
N ALA A 88 -8.58 -14.83 2.04
CA ALA A 88 -7.68 -15.14 0.94
C ALA A 88 -7.67 -14.04 -0.14
N ILE A 89 -8.85 -13.52 -0.52
CA ILE A 89 -8.98 -12.39 -1.45
C ILE A 89 -8.29 -11.14 -0.88
N SER A 90 -8.52 -10.83 0.40
CA SER A 90 -7.89 -9.69 1.08
C SER A 90 -6.36 -9.80 1.05
N ASN A 91 -5.82 -10.94 1.47
CA ASN A 91 -4.38 -11.18 1.49
C ASN A 91 -3.77 -11.10 0.10
N LYS A 92 -4.44 -11.66 -0.92
CA LYS A 92 -3.95 -11.61 -2.30
C LYS A 92 -3.98 -10.20 -2.85
N LEU A 93 -5.04 -9.44 -2.58
CA LEU A 93 -5.17 -8.05 -3.01
C LEU A 93 -4.07 -7.18 -2.38
N GLU A 94 -3.86 -7.30 -1.07
CA GLU A 94 -2.85 -6.54 -0.34
C GLU A 94 -1.44 -6.89 -0.82
N ALA A 95 -1.12 -8.18 -0.98
CA ALA A 95 0.16 -8.62 -1.51
C ALA A 95 0.41 -8.15 -2.96
N THR A 96 -0.65 -8.02 -3.76
CA THR A 96 -0.52 -7.48 -5.12
C THR A 96 -0.27 -5.97 -5.09
N ILE A 97 -0.99 -5.22 -4.27
CA ILE A 97 -0.83 -3.76 -4.17
C ILE A 97 0.54 -3.40 -3.59
N LEU A 98 0.99 -4.08 -2.53
CA LEU A 98 2.30 -3.84 -1.89
C LEU A 98 3.46 -4.55 -2.61
N GLY A 99 3.20 -5.17 -3.75
CA GLY A 99 4.21 -5.89 -4.53
C GLY A 99 5.07 -4.98 -5.42
N THR A 100 6.09 -5.60 -6.03
CA THR A 100 7.02 -4.96 -6.98
C THR A 100 6.69 -5.27 -8.44
N GLU A 101 5.67 -6.11 -8.68
CA GLU A 101 5.41 -6.62 -10.01
C GLU A 101 4.75 -5.59 -10.93
N ALA A 102 5.12 -5.60 -12.19
CA ALA A 102 4.48 -4.79 -13.22
C ALA A 102 3.01 -5.21 -13.41
N GLY A 103 2.16 -4.24 -13.69
CA GLY A 103 0.78 -4.48 -14.07
C GLY A 103 0.66 -5.23 -15.39
N SER A 104 -0.48 -5.88 -15.59
CA SER A 104 -0.84 -6.55 -16.83
C SER A 104 -2.30 -6.29 -17.19
N THR A 105 -2.77 -6.88 -18.29
CA THR A 105 -4.20 -6.84 -18.65
C THR A 105 -5.09 -7.48 -17.58
N THR A 106 -4.56 -8.41 -16.78
CA THR A 106 -5.31 -9.20 -15.79
C THR A 106 -5.08 -8.79 -14.34
N LYS A 107 -3.98 -8.10 -14.02
CA LYS A 107 -3.68 -7.67 -12.65
C LYS A 107 -3.18 -6.23 -12.60
N PRO A 108 -3.42 -5.49 -11.51
CA PRO A 108 -2.86 -4.16 -11.32
C PRO A 108 -1.34 -4.23 -11.10
N ALA A 109 -0.65 -3.12 -11.34
CA ALA A 109 0.73 -2.96 -10.93
C ALA A 109 0.82 -2.87 -9.39
N GLY A 110 1.92 -3.38 -8.86
CA GLY A 110 2.26 -3.15 -7.46
C GLY A 110 2.75 -1.73 -7.22
N LEU A 111 2.55 -1.23 -6.01
CA LEU A 111 2.98 0.12 -5.59
C LEU A 111 4.50 0.31 -5.71
N LEU A 112 5.26 -0.75 -5.51
CA LEU A 112 6.73 -0.74 -5.60
C LEU A 112 7.26 -1.07 -6.99
N ASN A 113 6.38 -1.16 -8.00
CA ASN A 113 6.81 -1.38 -9.37
C ASN A 113 7.65 -0.19 -9.87
N GLY A 114 8.88 -0.47 -10.29
CA GLY A 114 9.82 0.57 -10.73
C GLY A 114 10.47 1.38 -9.61
N VAL A 115 10.18 1.08 -8.36
CA VAL A 115 10.86 1.68 -7.20
C VAL A 115 12.11 0.84 -6.89
N SER A 116 13.26 1.50 -6.88
CA SER A 116 14.51 0.87 -6.43
C SER A 116 14.54 0.79 -4.91
N ALA A 117 15.01 -0.34 -4.38
CA ALA A 117 15.27 -0.44 -2.95
C ALA A 117 16.45 0.47 -2.58
N GLU A 118 16.36 1.14 -1.44
CA GLU A 118 17.45 1.95 -0.89
C GLU A 118 18.63 1.05 -0.49
N SER A 119 18.33 -0.08 0.14
CA SER A 119 19.31 -1.05 0.64
C SER A 119 18.72 -2.44 0.78
N ASP A 120 19.56 -3.48 0.73
CA ASP A 120 19.19 -4.86 1.04
C ASP A 120 19.27 -5.17 2.55
N ALA A 121 19.94 -4.30 3.32
CA ALA A 121 20.04 -4.37 4.77
C ALA A 121 19.13 -3.32 5.40
N ILE A 122 18.68 -3.58 6.62
CA ILE A 122 17.93 -2.60 7.42
C ILE A 122 18.88 -2.04 8.46
N THR A 123 19.49 -0.88 8.17
CA THR A 123 20.29 -0.12 9.12
C THR A 123 19.52 1.12 9.60
N TYR A 124 19.96 1.71 10.69
CA TYR A 124 19.36 2.96 11.15
C TYR A 124 19.62 4.11 10.16
N GLU A 125 20.76 4.10 9.49
CA GLU A 125 21.12 5.07 8.45
C GLU A 125 20.14 4.99 7.26
N ASP A 126 19.79 3.77 6.79
CA ASP A 126 18.82 3.61 5.72
C ASP A 126 17.44 4.18 6.08
N ILE A 127 17.02 4.01 7.34
CA ILE A 127 15.76 4.57 7.84
C ILE A 127 15.78 6.10 7.76
N VAL A 128 16.86 6.73 8.25
CA VAL A 128 17.02 8.18 8.22
C VAL A 128 17.11 8.70 6.78
N ASN A 129 17.75 7.97 5.87
CA ASN A 129 17.83 8.33 4.45
C ASN A 129 16.44 8.28 3.79
N MET A 130 15.60 7.29 4.12
CA MET A 130 14.21 7.23 3.63
C MET A 130 13.38 8.44 4.12
N GLU A 131 13.54 8.83 5.38
CA GLU A 131 12.89 10.02 5.94
C GLU A 131 13.35 11.28 5.20
N ALA A 132 14.65 11.46 5.04
CA ALA A 132 15.24 12.59 4.33
C ALA A 132 14.78 12.66 2.86
N ALA A 133 14.63 11.52 2.19
CA ALA A 133 14.12 11.47 0.81
C ALA A 133 12.68 11.96 0.72
N LEU A 134 11.80 11.58 1.65
CA LEU A 134 10.42 12.04 1.69
C LEU A 134 10.31 13.53 2.03
N GLU A 135 11.09 14.00 3.00
CA GLU A 135 11.17 15.43 3.35
C GLU A 135 11.70 16.26 2.18
N GLY A 136 12.73 15.76 1.50
CA GLY A 136 13.29 16.42 0.30
C GLY A 136 12.30 16.48 -0.87
N ALA A 137 11.37 15.53 -0.95
CA ALA A 137 10.27 15.55 -1.89
C ALA A 137 9.08 16.40 -1.43
N ASN A 138 9.17 17.05 -0.26
CA ASN A 138 8.10 17.84 0.36
C ASN A 138 6.77 17.06 0.50
N VAL A 139 6.85 15.77 0.80
CA VAL A 139 5.66 14.95 1.06
C VAL A 139 4.98 15.45 2.33
N SER A 140 3.71 15.81 2.21
CA SER A 140 2.89 16.30 3.34
C SER A 140 1.84 15.26 3.73
N GLY A 141 1.31 15.36 4.96
CA GLY A 141 0.26 14.49 5.48
C GLY A 141 0.78 13.47 6.49
N GLU A 142 -0.02 12.42 6.73
CA GLU A 142 0.35 11.37 7.69
C GLU A 142 1.28 10.35 7.05
N ILE A 143 2.56 10.46 7.37
CA ILE A 143 3.58 9.49 6.95
C ILE A 143 3.54 8.30 7.90
N LYS A 144 3.56 7.10 7.34
CA LYS A 144 3.56 5.83 8.08
C LYS A 144 4.55 4.84 7.48
N TYR A 145 4.97 3.88 8.30
CA TYR A 145 5.72 2.71 7.84
C TYR A 145 4.77 1.52 7.65
N ILE A 146 4.94 0.79 6.55
CA ILE A 146 4.39 -0.56 6.37
C ILE A 146 5.57 -1.52 6.26
N VAL A 147 5.63 -2.50 7.15
CA VAL A 147 6.76 -3.41 7.26
C VAL A 147 6.34 -4.86 7.23
N SER A 148 7.22 -5.73 6.73
CA SER A 148 7.06 -7.17 6.89
C SER A 148 7.32 -7.62 8.34
N PRO A 149 6.82 -8.78 8.78
CA PRO A 149 7.12 -9.31 10.12
C PRO A 149 8.62 -9.51 10.36
N THR A 150 9.36 -9.90 9.33
CA THR A 150 10.82 -10.08 9.39
C THR A 150 11.54 -8.73 9.54
N ALA A 151 11.11 -7.71 8.79
CA ALA A 151 11.63 -6.36 8.91
C ALA A 151 11.33 -5.79 10.31
N LYS A 152 10.12 -5.97 10.82
CA LYS A 152 9.75 -5.55 12.19
C LYS A 152 10.65 -6.18 13.23
N ALA A 153 10.97 -7.47 13.13
CA ALA A 153 11.89 -8.15 14.03
C ALA A 153 13.31 -7.55 13.95
N THR A 154 13.78 -7.27 12.73
CA THR A 154 15.08 -6.63 12.50
C THR A 154 15.12 -5.23 13.12
N LEU A 155 14.11 -4.37 12.86
CA LEU A 155 14.03 -3.02 13.42
C LEU A 155 14.10 -2.98 14.95
N LYS A 156 13.48 -3.96 15.61
CA LYS A 156 13.52 -4.11 17.07
C LYS A 156 14.89 -4.52 17.62
N THR A 157 15.77 -5.04 16.77
CA THR A 157 17.12 -5.48 17.15
C THR A 157 18.20 -4.58 16.59
N THR A 158 17.90 -3.74 15.61
CA THR A 158 18.81 -2.74 15.03
C THR A 158 19.03 -1.63 16.05
N LYS A 159 20.27 -1.45 16.46
CA LYS A 159 20.66 -0.37 17.38
C LYS A 159 20.79 0.94 16.63
N ILE A 160 20.39 2.04 17.26
CA ILE A 160 20.61 3.40 16.74
C ILE A 160 22.10 3.72 16.72
N ASP A 161 22.78 3.36 17.81
CA ASP A 161 24.22 3.52 17.96
C ASP A 161 24.83 2.44 18.86
N ALA A 162 26.16 2.43 19.00
CA ALA A 162 26.87 1.44 19.80
C ALA A 162 26.74 1.65 21.33
N GLY A 163 26.28 2.80 21.80
CA GLY A 163 26.37 3.21 23.19
C GLY A 163 25.07 3.51 23.91
N SER A 164 24.02 3.94 23.21
CA SER A 164 22.76 4.41 23.83
C SER A 164 21.88 3.30 24.40
N GLY A 165 22.04 2.06 23.93
CA GLY A 165 21.13 0.96 24.25
C GLY A 165 19.74 1.07 23.60
N LYS A 166 19.52 2.05 22.73
CA LYS A 166 18.28 2.29 22.01
C LYS A 166 18.22 1.49 20.72
N PHE A 167 17.01 1.11 20.32
CA PHE A 167 16.74 0.41 19.08
C PHE A 167 16.00 1.30 18.10
N ALA A 168 16.10 1.00 16.80
CA ALA A 168 15.45 1.76 15.74
C ALA A 168 13.92 1.77 15.88
N MET A 169 13.35 0.72 16.45
CA MET A 169 11.93 0.62 16.72
C MET A 169 11.67 0.47 18.21
N GLU A 170 10.93 1.41 18.78
CA GLU A 170 10.43 1.36 20.14
C GLU A 170 8.89 1.38 20.13
N GLY A 171 8.24 0.47 20.84
CA GLY A 171 6.79 0.31 20.77
C GLY A 171 6.32 -0.12 19.37
N ASN A 172 5.50 0.70 18.75
CA ASN A 172 5.04 0.54 17.35
C ASN A 172 5.40 1.76 16.50
N GLU A 173 6.50 2.42 16.80
CA GLU A 173 6.96 3.62 16.11
C GLU A 173 8.44 3.51 15.77
N VAL A 174 8.83 4.14 14.67
CA VAL A 174 10.21 4.36 14.25
C VAL A 174 10.37 5.87 14.04
N ASN A 175 11.26 6.49 14.79
CA ASN A 175 11.52 7.94 14.78
C ASN A 175 10.23 8.79 14.94
N GLY A 176 9.22 8.30 15.68
CA GLY A 176 7.95 9.00 15.88
C GLY A 176 6.89 8.74 14.81
N TYR A 177 7.21 7.96 13.77
CA TYR A 177 6.24 7.55 12.75
C TYR A 177 5.63 6.19 13.08
N PRO A 178 4.30 6.03 12.96
CA PRO A 178 3.63 4.77 13.27
C PRO A 178 3.98 3.66 12.29
N VAL A 179 4.14 2.45 12.81
CA VAL A 179 4.51 1.25 12.04
C VAL A 179 3.34 0.27 11.98
N LEU A 180 2.92 -0.05 10.77
CA LEU A 180 1.96 -1.09 10.46
C LEU A 180 2.70 -2.34 9.96
N CYS A 181 2.31 -3.52 10.44
CA CYS A 181 2.95 -4.78 10.08
C CYS A 181 1.98 -5.66 9.30
N THR A 182 2.44 -6.14 8.13
CA THR A 182 1.67 -7.09 7.32
C THR A 182 2.58 -8.12 6.67
N SER A 183 2.09 -9.36 6.56
CA SER A 183 2.75 -10.43 5.81
C SER A 183 2.65 -10.26 4.29
N ALA A 184 1.88 -9.30 3.82
CA ALA A 184 1.73 -8.97 2.40
C ALA A 184 2.99 -8.35 1.80
N VAL A 185 3.82 -7.71 2.63
CA VAL A 185 5.13 -7.20 2.20
C VAL A 185 6.15 -8.33 2.20
N ALA A 186 6.77 -8.55 1.04
CA ALA A 186 7.70 -9.64 0.86
C ALA A 186 9.06 -9.41 1.56
N GLY A 187 9.70 -10.49 1.98
CA GLY A 187 11.07 -10.49 2.49
C GLY A 187 11.25 -9.61 3.73
N LYS A 188 12.24 -8.74 3.70
CA LYS A 188 12.55 -7.73 4.73
C LYS A 188 12.05 -6.34 4.33
N GLY A 189 10.95 -6.25 3.57
CA GLY A 189 10.47 -4.99 3.05
C GLY A 189 10.05 -4.00 4.14
N VAL A 190 10.49 -2.78 3.96
CA VAL A 190 10.10 -1.58 4.72
C VAL A 190 9.65 -0.54 3.71
N ILE A 191 8.44 -0.07 3.85
CA ILE A 191 7.84 0.93 2.96
C ILE A 191 7.47 2.13 3.81
N MET A 192 7.89 3.31 3.41
CA MET A 192 7.56 4.56 4.08
C MET A 192 6.88 5.52 3.10
N GLY A 193 5.82 6.18 3.52
CA GLY A 193 5.14 7.16 2.67
C GLY A 193 3.83 7.68 3.26
N ASN A 194 3.22 8.62 2.53
CA ASN A 194 1.86 9.07 2.77
C ASN A 194 0.89 8.18 1.98
N PHE A 195 0.24 7.26 2.68
CA PHE A 195 -0.70 6.32 2.03
C PHE A 195 -2.08 6.93 1.75
N ASN A 196 -2.37 8.16 2.20
CA ASN A 196 -3.62 8.84 1.87
C ASN A 196 -3.71 9.16 0.36
N ASP A 197 -2.57 9.29 -0.30
CA ASP A 197 -2.48 9.53 -1.73
C ASP A 197 -2.66 8.26 -2.58
N LEU A 198 -2.68 7.09 -1.92
CA LEU A 198 -2.96 5.83 -2.58
C LEU A 198 -4.47 5.67 -2.80
N VAL A 199 -4.88 5.63 -4.06
CA VAL A 199 -6.27 5.44 -4.45
C VAL A 199 -6.50 4.02 -4.95
N ILE A 200 -7.45 3.34 -4.33
CA ILE A 200 -7.86 1.98 -4.69
C ILE A 200 -9.28 2.02 -5.25
N GLY A 201 -9.43 1.74 -6.55
CA GLY A 201 -10.73 1.66 -7.21
C GLY A 201 -11.40 0.31 -6.99
N GLN A 202 -12.70 0.31 -6.70
CA GLN A 202 -13.52 -0.89 -6.57
C GLN A 202 -14.74 -0.80 -7.48
N TRP A 203 -14.85 -1.76 -8.40
CA TRP A 203 -15.99 -1.96 -9.31
C TRP A 203 -16.83 -3.12 -8.81
N GLY A 204 -18.06 -2.82 -8.39
CA GLY A 204 -18.99 -3.82 -7.86
C GLY A 204 -18.61 -4.35 -6.48
N GLY A 205 -19.26 -5.45 -6.10
CA GLY A 205 -19.08 -6.17 -4.84
C GLY A 205 -18.37 -7.52 -5.04
N ILE A 206 -18.33 -8.32 -3.97
CA ILE A 206 -17.92 -9.73 -4.05
C ILE A 206 -19.17 -10.54 -4.35
N ASP A 207 -19.19 -11.21 -5.49
CA ASP A 207 -20.26 -12.13 -5.87
C ASP A 207 -19.82 -13.54 -5.47
N LEU A 208 -20.65 -14.20 -4.66
CA LEU A 208 -20.48 -15.59 -4.26
C LEU A 208 -21.59 -16.42 -4.89
N THR A 209 -21.21 -17.33 -5.76
CA THR A 209 -22.14 -18.31 -6.35
C THR A 209 -21.82 -19.69 -5.84
N VAL A 210 -22.84 -20.46 -5.51
CA VAL A 210 -22.74 -21.88 -5.14
C VAL A 210 -23.47 -22.67 -6.21
N ASP A 211 -22.77 -23.55 -6.90
CA ASP A 211 -23.31 -24.45 -7.94
C ASP A 211 -23.63 -25.82 -7.39
#